data_87e356970052c40faf8b1afbbd993f0c
#
_entry.id   87e356970052c40faf8b1afbbd993f0c
#
_cell.length_a   1.000
_cell.length_b   1.000
_cell.length_c   1.000
_cell.angle_alpha   90.00
_cell.angle_beta   90.00
_cell.angle_gamma   90.00
#
_symmetry.space_group_name_H-M   'P 1'
#
loop_
_entity.id
_entity.type
_entity.pdbx_description
1 polymer ?
#
loop_
_entity_poly.entity_id
_entity_poly.type
_entity_poly.pdbx_seq_one_letter_code
_entity_poly.pdbx_strand_id
1 'polypeptide(L)'
;MAKLSVSIDVPLPPEQAWADASNLSRYKEWLTIHRVWRSKLPEQLEKGTVIDSIVEVKGMPNRLTWTIVNYKPPEAMTLDGNGVGGVEVKLIAKVKPKGDNSVVSLDVHLGGPALFGPIGMIVAATLKSDIRESLRKFVTVFAPA
;
A
#
# COMPACT_ATOMS: atom_id res chain seq x y z
N MET A 1 6.95 -16.25 6.81
CA MET A 1 6.52 -14.91 6.37
C MET A 1 6.17 -14.95 4.89
N ALA A 2 4.98 -14.48 4.55
CA ALA A 2 4.55 -14.46 3.16
C ALA A 2 4.85 -13.08 2.55
N LYS A 3 5.24 -13.06 1.28
CA LYS A 3 5.58 -11.84 0.55
C LYS A 3 4.89 -11.84 -0.80
N LEU A 4 4.50 -10.65 -1.25
CA LEU A 4 4.01 -10.47 -2.60
C LEU A 4 4.54 -9.15 -3.17
N SER A 5 4.61 -9.07 -4.47
CA SER A 5 5.06 -7.87 -5.18
C SER A 5 4.28 -7.74 -6.47
N VAL A 6 3.78 -6.52 -6.74
CA VAL A 6 3.07 -6.22 -7.98
C VAL A 6 3.56 -4.86 -8.47
N SER A 7 3.77 -4.74 -9.77
CA SER A 7 4.13 -3.48 -10.40
C SER A 7 3.26 -3.21 -11.62
N ILE A 8 3.16 -1.93 -11.99
CA ILE A 8 2.41 -1.51 -13.16
C ILE A 8 3.09 -0.31 -13.81
N ASP A 9 3.04 -0.25 -15.13
CA ASP A 9 3.48 0.92 -15.87
C ASP A 9 2.45 2.03 -15.73
N VAL A 10 2.91 3.24 -15.43
CA VAL A 10 2.05 4.40 -15.24
C VAL A 10 2.50 5.50 -16.19
N PRO A 11 1.61 6.01 -17.06
CA PRO A 11 1.97 7.05 -18.04
C PRO A 11 1.99 8.44 -17.40
N LEU A 12 2.78 8.60 -16.36
CA LEU A 12 2.99 9.85 -15.64
C LEU A 12 4.47 9.99 -15.30
N PRO A 13 5.01 11.22 -15.25
CA PRO A 13 6.37 11.43 -14.76
C PRO A 13 6.54 10.94 -13.32
N PRO A 14 7.75 10.53 -12.91
CA PRO A 14 7.98 10.00 -11.56
C PRO A 14 7.51 10.89 -10.42
N GLU A 15 7.73 12.19 -10.49
CA GLU A 15 7.28 13.11 -9.45
C GLU A 15 5.76 13.12 -9.31
N GLN A 16 5.04 13.10 -10.44
CA GLN A 16 3.57 13.09 -10.41
C GLN A 16 3.06 11.75 -9.91
N ALA A 17 3.63 10.64 -10.39
CA ALA A 17 3.27 9.31 -9.92
C ALA A 17 3.50 9.18 -8.40
N TRP A 18 4.60 9.73 -7.90
CA TRP A 18 4.87 9.75 -6.47
C TRP A 18 3.86 10.59 -5.69
N ALA A 19 3.56 11.81 -6.19
CA ALA A 19 2.59 12.66 -5.53
C ALA A 19 1.24 11.96 -5.37
N ASP A 20 0.81 11.23 -6.39
CA ASP A 20 -0.45 10.50 -6.36
C ASP A 20 -0.36 9.25 -5.50
N ALA A 21 0.72 8.47 -5.60
CA ALA A 21 0.89 7.22 -4.85
C ALA A 21 1.08 7.45 -3.35
N SER A 22 1.65 8.59 -2.95
CA SER A 22 1.86 8.92 -1.54
C SER A 22 0.74 9.77 -0.94
N ASN A 23 -0.27 10.12 -1.71
CA ASN A 23 -1.40 10.91 -1.22
C ASN A 23 -2.41 10.02 -0.48
N LEU A 24 -2.23 9.90 0.83
CA LEU A 24 -3.06 9.03 1.67
C LEU A 24 -4.54 9.41 1.63
N SER A 25 -4.85 10.68 1.46
CA SER A 25 -6.25 11.14 1.45
C SER A 25 -7.06 10.60 0.27
N ARG A 26 -6.39 10.10 -0.76
CA ARG A 26 -7.03 9.55 -1.95
C ARG A 26 -6.90 8.02 -2.07
N TYR A 27 -6.38 7.36 -1.05
CA TYR A 27 -6.22 5.89 -1.09
C TYR A 27 -7.54 5.16 -1.29
N LYS A 28 -8.65 5.71 -0.82
CA LYS A 28 -9.97 5.12 -1.01
C LYS A 28 -10.36 5.00 -2.49
N GLU A 29 -9.79 5.83 -3.34
CA GLU A 29 -10.14 5.85 -4.77
C GLU A 29 -9.50 4.70 -5.54
N TRP A 30 -8.37 4.16 -5.07
CA TRP A 30 -7.64 3.15 -5.84
C TRP A 30 -7.18 1.94 -5.03
N LEU A 31 -6.82 2.09 -3.76
CA LEU A 31 -6.33 0.97 -2.93
C LEU A 31 -7.54 0.18 -2.42
N THR A 32 -7.85 -0.92 -3.09
CA THR A 32 -9.10 -1.66 -2.88
C THR A 32 -9.26 -2.23 -1.48
N ILE A 33 -8.16 -2.53 -0.80
CA ILE A 33 -8.20 -3.04 0.58
C ILE A 33 -8.44 -1.95 1.61
N HIS A 34 -8.20 -0.69 1.26
CA HIS A 34 -8.37 0.43 2.19
C HIS A 34 -9.86 0.77 2.33
N ARG A 35 -10.35 0.84 3.57
CA ARG A 35 -11.73 1.24 3.86
C ARG A 35 -11.81 2.68 4.35
N VAL A 36 -11.09 2.99 5.43
CA VAL A 36 -11.17 4.33 6.02
C VAL A 36 -9.94 4.59 6.89
N TRP A 37 -9.51 5.84 6.95
CA TRP A 37 -8.54 6.29 7.94
C TRP A 37 -9.27 6.57 9.25
N ARG A 38 -8.75 6.04 10.35
CA ARG A 38 -9.36 6.20 11.69
C ARG A 38 -8.68 7.27 12.53
N SER A 39 -7.61 7.87 12.02
CA SER A 39 -6.94 8.99 12.65
C SER A 39 -6.84 10.13 11.66
N LYS A 40 -6.53 11.33 12.16
CA LYS A 40 -6.34 12.49 11.31
C LYS A 40 -5.07 12.32 10.49
N LEU A 41 -5.17 12.56 9.19
CA LEU A 41 -4.00 12.50 8.32
C LEU A 41 -3.14 13.77 8.52
N PRO A 42 -1.80 13.62 8.58
CA PRO A 42 -0.91 14.77 8.69
C PRO A 42 -0.89 15.57 7.38
N GLU A 43 -0.55 16.84 7.47
CA GLU A 43 -0.40 17.68 6.28
C GLU A 43 0.80 17.25 5.45
N GLN A 44 1.87 16.81 6.12
CA GLN A 44 3.08 16.30 5.46
C GLN A 44 3.46 14.96 6.06
N LEU A 45 3.85 14.03 5.18
CA LEU A 45 4.34 12.73 5.60
C LEU A 45 5.82 12.82 5.94
N GLU A 46 6.22 12.07 6.97
CA GLU A 46 7.62 11.95 7.36
C GLU A 46 7.85 10.64 8.09
N LYS A 47 9.11 10.26 8.23
CA LYS A 47 9.49 9.10 9.02
C LYS A 47 9.00 9.29 10.45
N GLY A 48 8.37 8.27 11.02
CA GLY A 48 7.80 8.32 12.38
C GLY A 48 6.33 8.68 12.44
N THR A 49 5.72 9.08 11.33
CA THR A 49 4.27 9.33 11.26
C THR A 49 3.51 8.06 11.60
N VAL A 50 2.51 8.17 12.49
CA VAL A 50 1.65 7.06 12.90
C VAL A 50 0.21 7.39 12.52
N ILE A 51 -0.46 6.47 11.82
CA ILE A 51 -1.85 6.62 11.39
C ILE A 51 -2.59 5.29 11.53
N ASP A 52 -3.88 5.37 11.82
CA ASP A 52 -4.75 4.19 11.95
C ASP A 52 -5.68 4.10 10.75
N SER A 53 -5.91 2.88 10.29
CA SER A 53 -6.88 2.62 9.22
C SER A 53 -7.63 1.32 9.46
N ILE A 54 -8.72 1.15 8.71
CA ILE A 54 -9.37 -0.15 8.58
C ILE A 54 -9.11 -0.62 7.16
N VAL A 55 -8.58 -1.84 7.04
CA VAL A 55 -8.40 -2.53 5.77
C VAL A 55 -9.29 -3.76 5.74
N GLU A 56 -9.65 -4.21 4.55
CA GLU A 56 -10.51 -5.39 4.41
C GLU A 56 -9.92 -6.30 3.34
N VAL A 57 -9.66 -7.56 3.73
CA VAL A 57 -9.18 -8.59 2.82
C VAL A 57 -10.12 -9.79 2.96
N LYS A 58 -10.64 -10.32 1.85
CA LYS A 58 -11.60 -11.43 1.83
C LYS A 58 -12.86 -11.16 2.67
N GLY A 59 -13.34 -9.92 2.66
CA GLY A 59 -14.50 -9.53 3.44
C GLY A 59 -14.26 -9.42 4.93
N MET A 60 -13.02 -9.58 5.39
CA MET A 60 -12.66 -9.49 6.80
C MET A 60 -11.97 -8.16 7.09
N PRO A 61 -12.61 -7.26 7.86
CA PRO A 61 -11.99 -6.00 8.25
C PRO A 61 -10.96 -6.20 9.35
N ASN A 62 -9.92 -5.40 9.33
CA ASN A 62 -8.92 -5.36 10.40
C ASN A 62 -8.46 -3.93 10.60
N ARG A 63 -8.30 -3.54 11.84
CA ARG A 63 -7.76 -2.23 12.18
C ARG A 63 -6.24 -2.34 12.25
N LEU A 64 -5.57 -1.51 11.46
CA LEU A 64 -4.11 -1.47 11.41
C LEU A 64 -3.60 -0.11 11.87
N THR A 65 -2.59 -0.13 12.73
CA THR A 65 -1.83 1.05 13.09
C THR A 65 -0.56 1.04 12.25
N TRP A 66 -0.41 2.03 11.39
CA TRP A 66 0.72 2.15 10.47
C TRP A 66 1.73 3.15 10.98
N THR A 67 3.01 2.80 10.87
CA THR A 67 4.12 3.71 11.16
C THR A 67 4.97 3.85 9.90
N ILE A 68 5.24 5.08 9.47
CA ILE A 68 6.16 5.30 8.36
C ILE A 68 7.58 5.11 8.89
N VAL A 69 8.24 4.04 8.48
CA VAL A 69 9.58 3.69 8.95
C VAL A 69 10.67 4.08 7.96
N ASN A 70 10.30 4.37 6.72
CA ASN A 70 11.19 4.86 5.69
C ASN A 70 10.43 5.80 4.77
N TYR A 71 11.00 6.96 4.49
CA TYR A 71 10.34 7.96 3.63
C TYR A 71 11.39 8.62 2.76
N LYS A 72 11.43 8.26 1.48
CA LYS A 72 12.41 8.74 0.50
C LYS A 72 11.71 9.23 -0.76
N PRO A 73 11.06 10.41 -0.73
CA PRO A 73 10.44 10.93 -1.93
C PRO A 73 11.50 11.32 -2.96
N PRO A 74 11.24 11.17 -4.25
CA PRO A 74 10.03 10.60 -4.85
C PRO A 74 10.19 9.11 -5.20
N GLU A 75 10.97 8.36 -4.44
CA GLU A 75 11.37 6.99 -4.80
C GLU A 75 10.62 5.90 -4.04
N ALA A 76 10.52 6.03 -2.72
CA ALA A 76 10.01 4.94 -1.89
C ALA A 76 9.46 5.40 -0.54
N MET A 77 8.52 4.63 -0.03
CA MET A 77 7.97 4.81 1.31
C MET A 77 7.64 3.44 1.88
N THR A 78 8.01 3.20 3.15
CA THR A 78 7.70 1.95 3.84
C THR A 78 6.83 2.22 5.05
N LEU A 79 5.71 1.49 5.14
CA LEU A 79 4.80 1.55 6.28
C LEU A 79 4.79 0.19 6.97
N ASP A 80 5.03 0.20 8.29
CA ASP A 80 4.86 -0.98 9.13
C ASP A 80 3.50 -0.92 9.79
N GLY A 81 2.66 -1.93 9.57
CA GLY A 81 1.33 -2.03 10.12
C GLY A 81 1.23 -3.13 11.16
N ASN A 82 0.56 -2.83 12.26
CA ASN A 82 0.26 -3.79 13.32
C ASN A 82 -1.24 -3.87 13.50
N GLY A 83 -1.78 -5.06 13.37
CA GLY A 83 -3.21 -5.30 13.41
C GLY A 83 -3.64 -6.12 14.62
N VAL A 84 -4.96 -6.29 14.74
CA VAL A 84 -5.57 -7.08 15.80
C VAL A 84 -5.19 -8.55 15.61
N GLY A 85 -4.92 -9.26 16.71
CA GLY A 85 -4.61 -10.68 16.67
C GLY A 85 -3.18 -11.01 16.27
N GLY A 86 -2.25 -10.05 16.40
CA GLY A 86 -0.86 -10.28 16.08
C GLY A 86 -0.55 -10.23 14.58
N VAL A 87 -1.39 -9.56 13.80
CA VAL A 87 -1.13 -9.36 12.37
C VAL A 87 -0.05 -8.30 12.19
N GLU A 88 0.95 -8.61 11.37
CA GLU A 88 2.01 -7.68 10.99
C GLU A 88 2.03 -7.56 9.47
N VAL A 89 2.04 -6.33 8.98
CA VAL A 89 2.05 -6.03 7.54
C VAL A 89 3.11 -4.97 7.27
N LYS A 90 3.99 -5.23 6.30
CA LYS A 90 4.89 -4.19 5.80
C LYS A 90 4.47 -3.86 4.37
N LEU A 91 4.18 -2.60 4.11
CA LEU A 91 3.80 -2.12 2.79
C LEU A 91 4.89 -1.19 2.27
N ILE A 92 5.46 -1.53 1.11
CA ILE A 92 6.51 -0.74 0.49
C ILE A 92 5.99 -0.23 -0.84
N ALA A 93 5.83 1.09 -0.95
CA ALA A 93 5.45 1.75 -2.20
C ALA A 93 6.70 2.30 -2.86
N LYS A 94 6.88 2.01 -4.16
CA LYS A 94 8.05 2.46 -4.92
C LYS A 94 7.62 3.08 -6.24
N VAL A 95 8.32 4.11 -6.65
CA VAL A 95 8.16 4.72 -7.97
C VAL A 95 9.52 4.76 -8.64
N LYS A 96 9.62 4.16 -9.83
CA LYS A 96 10.86 4.16 -10.62
C LYS A 96 10.60 4.85 -11.95
N PRO A 97 11.56 5.65 -12.45
CA PRO A 97 11.43 6.22 -13.78
C PRO A 97 11.51 5.14 -14.86
N LYS A 98 10.75 5.35 -15.94
CA LYS A 98 10.77 4.51 -17.13
C LYS A 98 10.62 5.43 -18.36
N GLY A 99 11.75 5.90 -18.90
CA GLY A 99 11.71 6.97 -19.89
C GLY A 99 11.10 8.23 -19.27
N ASP A 100 10.10 8.79 -19.92
CA ASP A 100 9.37 9.94 -19.40
C ASP A 100 8.23 9.55 -18.45
N ASN A 101 7.99 8.25 -18.30
CA ASN A 101 6.93 7.69 -17.49
C ASN A 101 7.49 7.00 -16.24
N SER A 102 6.67 6.17 -15.61
CA SER A 102 7.03 5.54 -14.33
C SER A 102 6.57 4.09 -14.24
N VAL A 103 7.19 3.36 -13.32
CA VAL A 103 6.69 2.08 -12.83
C VAL A 103 6.36 2.27 -11.36
N VAL A 104 5.13 1.97 -10.97
CA VAL A 104 4.69 1.99 -9.57
C VAL A 104 4.62 0.55 -9.08
N SER A 105 5.26 0.28 -7.94
CA SER A 105 5.30 -1.05 -7.35
C SER A 105 4.79 -1.01 -5.92
N LEU A 106 4.09 -2.07 -5.52
CA LEU A 106 3.71 -2.30 -4.13
C LEU A 106 4.22 -3.67 -3.73
N ASP A 107 5.06 -3.68 -2.69
CA ASP A 107 5.55 -4.92 -2.07
C ASP A 107 4.88 -5.04 -0.71
N VAL A 108 4.37 -6.23 -0.39
CA VAL A 108 3.71 -6.49 0.88
C VAL A 108 4.34 -7.69 1.54
N HIS A 109 4.73 -7.53 2.80
CA HIS A 109 5.22 -8.62 3.64
C HIS A 109 4.21 -8.86 4.76
N LEU A 110 3.75 -10.10 4.88
CA LEU A 110 2.78 -10.51 5.89
C LEU A 110 3.48 -11.37 6.94
N GLY A 111 3.26 -11.08 8.20
CA GLY A 111 3.87 -11.82 9.29
C GLY A 111 3.01 -11.83 10.54
N GLY A 112 3.59 -12.36 11.62
CA GLY A 112 2.92 -12.49 12.90
C GLY A 112 2.21 -13.83 13.07
N PRO A 113 1.84 -14.17 14.34
CA PRO A 113 1.23 -15.48 14.64
C PRO A 113 -0.06 -15.76 13.89
N ALA A 114 -0.87 -14.72 13.65
CA ALA A 114 -2.16 -14.88 12.97
C ALA A 114 -2.02 -15.28 11.50
N LEU A 115 -0.86 -14.99 10.89
CA LEU A 115 -0.61 -15.21 9.45
C LEU A 115 0.49 -16.25 9.22
N PHE A 116 0.74 -17.10 10.21
CA PHE A 116 1.75 -18.14 10.12
C PHE A 116 1.25 -19.32 9.27
N GLY A 117 2.15 -19.88 8.44
CA GLY A 117 1.89 -21.11 7.69
C GLY A 117 0.87 -20.93 6.55
N PRO A 118 0.01 -21.96 6.32
CA PRO A 118 -0.93 -21.95 5.18
C PRO A 118 -1.89 -20.77 5.14
N ILE A 119 -2.31 -20.27 6.30
CA ILE A 119 -3.23 -19.14 6.40
C ILE A 119 -2.58 -17.91 5.75
N GLY A 120 -1.33 -17.63 6.08
CA GLY A 120 -0.59 -16.52 5.49
C GLY A 120 -0.44 -16.64 3.98
N MET A 121 -0.23 -17.85 3.48
CA MET A 121 -0.12 -18.11 2.04
C MET A 121 -1.44 -17.81 1.31
N ILE A 122 -2.58 -18.20 1.90
CA ILE A 122 -3.89 -17.95 1.31
C ILE A 122 -4.19 -16.45 1.30
N VAL A 123 -3.91 -15.76 2.41
CA VAL A 123 -4.11 -14.31 2.50
C VAL A 123 -3.21 -13.59 1.49
N ALA A 124 -1.95 -14.01 1.35
CA ALA A 124 -1.02 -13.41 0.40
C ALA A 124 -1.51 -13.57 -1.05
N ALA A 125 -2.02 -14.73 -1.42
CA ALA A 125 -2.54 -14.97 -2.76
C ALA A 125 -3.75 -14.07 -3.08
N THR A 126 -4.69 -13.94 -2.12
CA THR A 126 -5.84 -13.07 -2.27
C THR A 126 -5.41 -11.60 -2.34
N LEU A 127 -4.52 -11.21 -1.44
CA LEU A 127 -4.02 -9.83 -1.37
C LEU A 127 -3.26 -9.45 -2.64
N LYS A 128 -2.51 -10.38 -3.24
CA LYS A 128 -1.81 -10.10 -4.49
C LYS A 128 -2.78 -9.73 -5.60
N SER A 129 -3.92 -10.42 -5.68
CA SER A 129 -4.97 -10.09 -6.65
C SER A 129 -5.56 -8.70 -6.36
N ASP A 130 -5.81 -8.40 -5.08
CA ASP A 130 -6.35 -7.09 -4.67
C ASP A 130 -5.37 -5.96 -4.99
N ILE A 131 -4.09 -6.17 -4.74
CA ILE A 131 -3.05 -5.16 -5.04
C ILE A 131 -2.92 -4.96 -6.55
N ARG A 132 -3.01 -6.03 -7.34
CA ARG A 132 -2.99 -5.91 -8.81
C ARG A 132 -4.16 -5.07 -9.29
N GLU A 133 -5.35 -5.32 -8.77
CA GLU A 133 -6.55 -4.54 -9.10
C GLU A 133 -6.40 -3.08 -8.65
N SER A 134 -5.81 -2.87 -7.47
CA SER A 134 -5.56 -1.53 -6.95
C SER A 134 -4.66 -0.72 -7.89
N LEU A 135 -3.59 -1.33 -8.39
CA LEU A 135 -2.69 -0.63 -9.32
C LEU A 135 -3.36 -0.32 -10.66
N ARG A 136 -4.25 -1.20 -11.14
CA ARG A 136 -5.05 -0.90 -12.33
C ARG A 136 -5.95 0.31 -12.09
N LYS A 137 -6.59 0.36 -10.93
CA LYS A 137 -7.43 1.50 -10.54
C LYS A 137 -6.60 2.77 -10.40
N PHE A 138 -5.38 2.66 -9.89
CA PHE A 138 -4.47 3.79 -9.79
C PHE A 138 -4.28 4.46 -11.16
N VAL A 139 -4.00 3.67 -12.19
CA VAL A 139 -3.86 4.20 -13.54
C VAL A 139 -5.16 4.83 -14.03
N THR A 140 -6.30 4.17 -13.79
CA THR A 140 -7.61 4.69 -14.20
C THR A 140 -7.94 6.04 -13.54
N VAL A 141 -7.59 6.18 -12.26
CA VAL A 141 -7.91 7.39 -11.48
C VAL A 141 -6.96 8.54 -11.82
N PHE A 142 -5.65 8.26 -11.89
CA PHE A 142 -4.64 9.33 -11.97
C PHE A 142 -4.09 9.57 -13.37
N ALA A 143 -4.23 8.60 -14.26
CA ALA A 143 -3.71 8.70 -15.63
C ALA A 143 -4.74 8.20 -16.65
N PRO A 144 -5.95 8.78 -16.67
CA PRO A 144 -6.96 8.37 -17.64
C PRO A 144 -6.49 8.68 -19.07
N ALA A 145 -6.84 7.79 -19.99
CA ALA A 145 -6.46 7.94 -21.40
C ALA A 145 -7.16 9.13 -22.04
#